data_48ab5484774a3ac46698ea88c3faae93
#
_entry.id   48ab5484774a3ac46698ea88c3faae93
#
_cell.length_a   1.000
_cell.length_b   1.000
_cell.length_c   1.000
_cell.angle_alpha   90.00
_cell.angle_beta   90.00
_cell.angle_gamma   90.00
#
_symmetry.space_group_name_H-M   'P 1'
#
loop_
_entity.id
_entity.type
_entity.pdbx_description
1 polymer ?
#
loop_
_entity_poly.entity_id
_entity_poly.type
_entity_poly.pdbx_seq_one_letter_code
_entity_poly.pdbx_strand_id
1 'polypeptide(L)'
;MVKLAPSILSCNFANLQADLDQTKGTGLEIIHIDIMDGIFVPNISFGFKVISDIRDKNDYFFDTHLMIEDPIRYIDDFKKAGCDRLTVHYETCKDLKKTLLAIKEAGMEVGLTSKPATDPKKLLEYFDYIDLVLVMSVNPGFGGQKFMEESKNSVKLFRNYIDENKKDIKIQIDGGIKTDNVENVLELGLDEIVVGSDVFAKDIKSQIEKYHEIFKKY
;
A
#
# COMPACT_ATOMS: atom_id res chain seq x y z
N MET A 1 -10.23 7.15 11.92
CA MET A 1 -10.83 7.47 10.59
C MET A 1 -9.96 6.81 9.53
N VAL A 2 -10.57 6.05 8.63
CA VAL A 2 -9.87 5.34 7.54
C VAL A 2 -9.21 6.35 6.58
N LYS A 3 -7.98 6.04 6.11
CA LYS A 3 -7.25 6.90 5.18
C LYS A 3 -7.27 6.33 3.76
N LEU A 4 -7.40 7.22 2.77
CA LEU A 4 -7.25 6.89 1.36
C LEU A 4 -5.76 6.96 0.97
N ALA A 5 -5.28 5.96 0.24
CA ALA A 5 -3.92 5.89 -0.31
C ALA A 5 -3.99 5.66 -1.83
N PRO A 6 -4.17 6.69 -2.67
CA PRO A 6 -4.23 6.53 -4.11
C PRO A 6 -2.92 5.99 -4.67
N SER A 7 -2.99 4.90 -5.48
CA SER A 7 -1.80 4.33 -6.13
C SER A 7 -1.45 5.08 -7.41
N ILE A 8 -0.27 5.69 -7.42
CA ILE A 8 0.27 6.40 -8.58
C ILE A 8 0.59 5.49 -9.76
N LEU A 9 0.54 4.16 -9.58
CA LEU A 9 0.64 3.22 -10.70
C LEU A 9 -0.43 3.46 -11.77
N SER A 10 -1.56 4.06 -11.39
CA SER A 10 -2.67 4.38 -12.29
C SER A 10 -2.62 5.80 -12.87
N CYS A 11 -1.60 6.61 -12.53
CA CYS A 11 -1.40 7.93 -13.09
C CYS A 11 -0.89 7.89 -14.54
N ASN A 12 -1.01 9.01 -15.23
CA ASN A 12 -0.32 9.23 -16.49
C ASN A 12 1.16 9.55 -16.22
N PHE A 13 2.07 8.59 -16.39
CA PHE A 13 3.50 8.78 -16.12
C PHE A 13 4.16 9.86 -16.99
N ALA A 14 3.60 10.20 -18.15
CA ALA A 14 4.09 11.33 -18.95
C ALA A 14 3.80 12.70 -18.29
N ASN A 15 2.85 12.75 -17.33
CA ASN A 15 2.43 13.97 -16.63
C ASN A 15 2.16 13.69 -15.13
N LEU A 16 2.93 12.80 -14.51
CA LEU A 16 2.70 12.31 -13.14
C LEU A 16 2.49 13.45 -12.12
N GLN A 17 3.31 14.49 -12.17
CA GLN A 17 3.18 15.63 -11.25
C GLN A 17 1.86 16.39 -11.46
N ALA A 18 1.37 16.49 -12.68
CA ALA A 18 0.09 17.18 -12.96
C ALA A 18 -1.11 16.41 -12.39
N ASP A 19 -1.04 15.07 -12.37
CA ASP A 19 -2.06 14.24 -11.72
C ASP A 19 -1.99 14.41 -10.18
N LEU A 20 -0.78 14.44 -9.61
CA LEU A 20 -0.57 14.70 -8.17
C LEU A 20 -1.00 16.13 -7.76
N ASP A 21 -0.81 17.13 -8.61
CA ASP A 21 -1.26 18.49 -8.31
C ASP A 21 -2.79 18.58 -8.18
N GLN A 22 -3.56 17.72 -8.87
CA GLN A 22 -5.01 17.66 -8.73
C GLN A 22 -5.48 17.06 -7.39
N THR A 23 -4.62 16.34 -6.67
CA THR A 23 -4.93 15.81 -5.34
C THR A 23 -4.76 16.85 -4.23
N LYS A 24 -4.08 17.99 -4.52
CA LYS A 24 -3.82 19.03 -3.52
C LYS A 24 -5.12 19.71 -3.06
N GLY A 25 -5.18 19.98 -1.75
CA GLY A 25 -6.36 20.61 -1.13
C GLY A 25 -7.57 19.69 -0.93
N THR A 26 -7.45 18.40 -1.20
CA THR A 26 -8.50 17.41 -0.93
C THR A 26 -8.45 16.82 0.49
N GLY A 27 -7.41 17.13 1.27
CA GLY A 27 -7.16 16.48 2.57
C GLY A 27 -6.47 15.12 2.46
N LEU A 28 -5.98 14.75 1.27
CA LEU A 28 -5.20 13.53 1.07
C LEU A 28 -3.88 13.62 1.85
N GLU A 29 -3.51 12.54 2.55
CA GLU A 29 -2.30 12.48 3.36
C GLU A 29 -1.27 11.48 2.81
N ILE A 30 -1.71 10.43 2.13
CA ILE A 30 -0.90 9.29 1.70
C ILE A 30 -0.97 9.15 0.18
N ILE A 31 0.15 8.84 -0.47
CA ILE A 31 0.16 8.28 -1.82
C ILE A 31 0.80 6.89 -1.79
N HIS A 32 0.24 5.95 -2.54
CA HIS A 32 0.73 4.58 -2.65
C HIS A 32 1.60 4.43 -3.90
N ILE A 33 2.77 3.77 -3.74
CA ILE A 33 3.82 3.68 -4.75
C ILE A 33 4.17 2.21 -5.00
N ASP A 34 3.71 1.65 -6.12
CA ASP A 34 3.93 0.25 -6.49
C ASP A 34 5.22 0.08 -7.29
N ILE A 35 6.20 -0.61 -6.72
CA ILE A 35 7.51 -0.92 -7.35
C ILE A 35 7.56 -2.37 -7.78
N MET A 36 7.84 -2.59 -9.07
CA MET A 36 7.84 -3.90 -9.72
C MET A 36 9.11 -4.10 -10.53
N ASP A 37 9.72 -5.29 -10.44
CA ASP A 37 11.02 -5.63 -11.08
C ASP A 37 10.91 -6.56 -12.28
N GLY A 38 9.73 -7.05 -12.63
CA GLY A 38 9.52 -8.02 -13.71
C GLY A 38 9.97 -9.45 -13.37
N ILE A 39 10.38 -9.72 -12.12
CA ILE A 39 10.82 -11.04 -11.63
C ILE A 39 9.77 -11.62 -10.68
N PHE A 40 9.49 -10.93 -9.58
CA PHE A 40 8.46 -11.36 -8.63
C PHE A 40 7.06 -11.27 -9.20
N VAL A 41 6.81 -10.25 -10.02
CA VAL A 41 5.57 -10.04 -10.77
C VAL A 41 5.87 -9.82 -12.26
N PRO A 42 4.98 -10.21 -13.20
CA PRO A 42 5.24 -10.11 -14.64
C PRO A 42 5.00 -8.69 -15.20
N ASN A 43 5.47 -7.69 -14.48
CA ASN A 43 5.38 -6.28 -14.85
C ASN A 43 6.57 -5.50 -14.28
N ILE A 44 6.95 -4.41 -14.94
CA ILE A 44 7.98 -3.46 -14.48
C ILE A 44 7.30 -2.09 -14.36
N SER A 45 7.44 -1.42 -13.21
CA SER A 45 6.88 -0.09 -13.01
C SER A 45 7.96 1.00 -13.18
N PHE A 46 8.47 1.52 -12.11
CA PHE A 46 9.50 2.57 -12.06
C PHE A 46 10.38 2.37 -10.81
N GLY A 47 11.35 3.26 -10.59
CA GLY A 47 12.31 3.13 -9.49
C GLY A 47 12.59 4.46 -8.79
N PHE A 48 13.67 4.48 -8.03
CA PHE A 48 14.08 5.56 -7.11
C PHE A 48 14.06 6.96 -7.72
N LYS A 49 14.44 7.09 -9.00
CA LYS A 49 14.51 8.40 -9.67
C LYS A 49 13.15 9.06 -9.77
N VAL A 50 12.10 8.30 -10.10
CA VAL A 50 10.73 8.83 -10.16
C VAL A 50 10.26 9.24 -8.76
N ILE A 51 10.54 8.42 -7.74
CA ILE A 51 10.17 8.71 -6.35
C ILE A 51 10.83 10.00 -5.88
N SER A 52 12.15 10.15 -6.07
CA SER A 52 12.87 11.37 -5.66
C SER A 52 12.37 12.62 -6.38
N ASP A 53 12.08 12.53 -7.69
CA ASP A 53 11.60 13.68 -8.46
C ASP A 53 10.22 14.17 -8.01
N ILE A 54 9.34 13.26 -7.56
CA ILE A 54 8.03 13.66 -7.00
C ILE A 54 8.13 14.06 -5.53
N ARG A 55 9.09 13.51 -4.76
CA ARG A 55 9.30 13.85 -3.34
C ARG A 55 9.56 15.35 -3.15
N ASP A 56 10.41 15.92 -3.98
CA ASP A 56 10.79 17.35 -3.89
C ASP A 56 9.59 18.32 -4.07
N LYS A 57 8.45 17.83 -4.56
CA LYS A 57 7.27 18.63 -4.89
C LYS A 57 6.03 18.29 -4.06
N ASN A 58 6.13 17.27 -3.20
CA ASN A 58 4.97 16.75 -2.48
C ASN A 58 5.32 16.36 -1.04
N ASP A 59 4.46 16.77 -0.09
CA ASP A 59 4.62 16.50 1.35
C ASP A 59 3.79 15.28 1.82
N TYR A 60 3.22 14.50 0.89
CA TYR A 60 2.48 13.29 1.21
C TYR A 60 3.35 12.26 1.93
N PHE A 61 2.74 11.44 2.75
CA PHE A 61 3.36 10.21 3.24
C PHE A 61 3.53 9.23 2.06
N PHE A 62 4.77 8.86 1.74
CA PHE A 62 5.10 7.95 0.65
C PHE A 62 5.07 6.50 1.14
N ASP A 63 3.95 5.83 0.90
CA ASP A 63 3.71 4.43 1.21
C ASP A 63 4.15 3.56 0.02
N THR A 64 5.30 2.89 0.15
CA THR A 64 5.96 2.21 -0.97
C THR A 64 5.84 0.69 -0.82
N HIS A 65 5.14 0.07 -1.77
CA HIS A 65 4.91 -1.37 -1.87
C HIS A 65 5.90 -2.02 -2.84
N LEU A 66 6.76 -2.91 -2.30
CA LEU A 66 7.85 -3.52 -3.04
C LEU A 66 7.48 -4.92 -3.55
N MET A 67 7.09 -5.02 -4.79
CA MET A 67 6.89 -6.26 -5.55
C MET A 67 8.19 -6.63 -6.30
N ILE A 68 9.29 -6.79 -5.55
CA ILE A 68 10.63 -7.04 -6.07
C ILE A 68 11.33 -8.17 -5.31
N GLU A 69 12.24 -8.87 -5.99
CA GLU A 69 13.09 -9.88 -5.38
C GLU A 69 14.17 -9.26 -4.48
N ASP A 70 14.40 -9.89 -3.31
CA ASP A 70 15.47 -9.56 -2.36
C ASP A 70 15.51 -8.06 -1.98
N PRO A 71 14.39 -7.48 -1.45
CA PRO A 71 14.23 -6.04 -1.24
C PRO A 71 15.23 -5.42 -0.27
N ILE A 72 15.85 -6.22 0.61
CA ILE A 72 16.88 -5.76 1.56
C ILE A 72 18.04 -5.03 0.88
N ARG A 73 18.31 -5.34 -0.40
CA ARG A 73 19.38 -4.73 -1.19
C ARG A 73 19.16 -3.26 -1.49
N TYR A 74 17.92 -2.76 -1.38
CA TYR A 74 17.50 -1.44 -1.88
C TYR A 74 16.93 -0.52 -0.81
N ILE A 75 16.93 -0.94 0.47
CA ILE A 75 16.32 -0.19 1.59
C ILE A 75 16.90 1.23 1.67
N ASP A 76 18.24 1.35 1.64
CA ASP A 76 18.91 2.65 1.71
C ASP A 76 18.58 3.55 0.52
N ASP A 77 18.41 2.98 -0.67
CA ASP A 77 18.08 3.74 -1.88
C ASP A 77 16.65 4.26 -1.83
N PHE A 78 15.68 3.46 -1.34
CA PHE A 78 14.32 3.91 -1.11
C PHE A 78 14.24 4.99 -0.02
N LYS A 79 15.00 4.86 1.07
CA LYS A 79 15.09 5.90 2.10
C LYS A 79 15.63 7.21 1.52
N LYS A 80 16.72 7.16 0.73
CA LYS A 80 17.29 8.34 0.05
C LYS A 80 16.34 8.96 -0.97
N ALA A 81 15.52 8.13 -1.63
CA ALA A 81 14.47 8.61 -2.53
C ALA A 81 13.30 9.31 -1.82
N GLY A 82 13.21 9.18 -0.49
CA GLY A 82 12.21 9.87 0.33
C GLY A 82 10.97 9.05 0.66
N CYS A 83 11.07 7.71 0.64
CA CYS A 83 10.00 6.85 1.13
C CYS A 83 9.85 6.95 2.64
N ASP A 84 8.60 6.95 3.13
CA ASP A 84 8.26 7.01 4.55
C ASP A 84 7.95 5.62 5.11
N ARG A 85 7.40 4.71 4.29
CA ARG A 85 7.11 3.32 4.61
C ARG A 85 7.56 2.41 3.47
N LEU A 86 8.12 1.22 3.81
CA LEU A 86 8.36 0.14 2.86
C LEU A 86 7.56 -1.09 3.26
N THR A 87 6.69 -1.54 2.37
CA THR A 87 5.95 -2.80 2.49
C THR A 87 6.60 -3.86 1.61
N VAL A 88 7.05 -4.96 2.21
CA VAL A 88 7.71 -6.07 1.53
C VAL A 88 6.84 -7.31 1.52
N HIS A 89 7.02 -8.15 0.51
CA HIS A 89 6.34 -9.45 0.43
C HIS A 89 7.06 -10.52 1.23
N TYR A 90 6.28 -11.34 1.95
CA TYR A 90 6.77 -12.54 2.67
C TYR A 90 7.61 -13.45 1.77
N GLU A 91 7.20 -13.61 0.51
CA GLU A 91 7.79 -14.53 -0.45
C GLU A 91 9.11 -14.06 -1.05
N THR A 92 9.41 -12.75 -1.01
CA THR A 92 10.59 -12.17 -1.68
C THR A 92 11.80 -12.04 -0.77
N CYS A 93 11.62 -12.20 0.54
CA CYS A 93 12.67 -11.99 1.52
C CYS A 93 13.36 -13.32 1.87
N LYS A 94 14.68 -13.43 1.59
CA LYS A 94 15.49 -14.60 2.00
C LYS A 94 15.57 -14.77 3.51
N ASP A 95 15.64 -13.64 4.22
CA ASP A 95 15.55 -13.53 5.69
C ASP A 95 14.59 -12.38 5.98
N LEU A 96 13.33 -12.72 6.20
CA LEU A 96 12.27 -11.72 6.38
C LEU A 96 12.51 -10.88 7.63
N LYS A 97 12.83 -11.50 8.77
CA LYS A 97 13.07 -10.76 10.02
C LYS A 97 14.21 -9.75 9.88
N LYS A 98 15.31 -10.15 9.24
CA LYS A 98 16.44 -9.25 8.99
C LYS A 98 16.02 -8.09 8.07
N THR A 99 15.20 -8.34 7.04
CA THR A 99 14.69 -7.30 6.14
C THR A 99 13.82 -6.29 6.88
N LEU A 100 12.86 -6.76 7.70
CA LEU A 100 11.97 -5.88 8.48
C LEU A 100 12.77 -5.01 9.46
N LEU A 101 13.74 -5.59 10.17
CA LEU A 101 14.63 -4.84 11.07
C LEU A 101 15.47 -3.79 10.31
N ALA A 102 15.99 -4.11 9.13
CA ALA A 102 16.77 -3.18 8.32
C ALA A 102 15.92 -1.99 7.85
N ILE A 103 14.64 -2.19 7.49
CA ILE A 103 13.71 -1.09 7.16
C ILE A 103 13.53 -0.17 8.38
N LYS A 104 13.32 -0.76 9.56
CA LYS A 104 13.15 -0.02 10.81
C LYS A 104 14.41 0.77 11.18
N GLU A 105 15.60 0.15 11.06
CA GLU A 105 16.90 0.80 11.30
C GLU A 105 17.16 1.98 10.36
N ALA A 106 16.67 1.89 9.12
CA ALA A 106 16.71 3.00 8.16
C ALA A 106 15.75 4.14 8.50
N GLY A 107 14.91 4.00 9.54
CA GLY A 107 13.97 5.03 10.01
C GLY A 107 12.75 5.20 9.12
N MET A 108 12.22 4.10 8.60
CA MET A 108 10.94 4.03 7.88
C MET A 108 9.93 3.16 8.62
N GLU A 109 8.62 3.41 8.42
CA GLU A 109 7.59 2.46 8.86
C GLU A 109 7.74 1.14 8.08
N VAL A 110 7.46 0.04 8.77
CA VAL A 110 7.63 -1.33 8.26
C VAL A 110 6.29 -1.92 7.89
N GLY A 111 6.08 -2.20 6.60
CA GLY A 111 4.93 -2.93 6.12
C GLY A 111 5.27 -4.37 5.72
N LEU A 112 4.32 -5.29 5.92
CA LEU A 112 4.42 -6.68 5.50
C LEU A 112 3.17 -7.09 4.72
N THR A 113 3.38 -7.81 3.63
CA THR A 113 2.30 -8.39 2.83
C THR A 113 2.65 -9.80 2.33
N SER A 114 1.69 -10.46 1.72
CA SER A 114 1.87 -11.71 0.98
C SER A 114 0.94 -11.79 -0.22
N LYS A 115 1.25 -12.68 -1.17
CA LYS A 115 0.30 -13.01 -2.25
C LYS A 115 -1.00 -13.61 -1.66
N PRO A 116 -2.16 -13.43 -2.31
CA PRO A 116 -3.43 -14.01 -1.85
C PRO A 116 -3.41 -15.53 -1.63
N ALA A 117 -2.56 -16.24 -2.37
CA ALA A 117 -2.41 -17.69 -2.24
C ALA A 117 -1.60 -18.14 -1.01
N THR A 118 -0.88 -17.26 -0.35
CA THR A 118 -0.09 -17.55 0.85
C THR A 118 -0.99 -17.57 2.07
N ASP A 119 -0.84 -18.58 2.93
CA ASP A 119 -1.59 -18.62 4.20
C ASP A 119 -1.28 -17.39 5.05
N PRO A 120 -2.26 -16.50 5.33
CA PRO A 120 -2.03 -15.27 6.06
C PRO A 120 -1.52 -15.49 7.49
N LYS A 121 -1.76 -16.67 8.09
CA LYS A 121 -1.25 -17.03 9.42
C LYS A 121 0.27 -16.99 9.52
N LYS A 122 0.98 -17.19 8.41
CA LYS A 122 2.45 -17.12 8.37
C LYS A 122 2.99 -15.73 8.70
N LEU A 123 2.19 -14.67 8.48
CA LEU A 123 2.61 -13.31 8.75
C LEU A 123 2.55 -12.98 10.26
N LEU A 124 1.70 -13.67 11.02
CA LEU A 124 1.46 -13.37 12.45
C LEU A 124 2.73 -13.45 13.30
N GLU A 125 3.68 -14.32 12.97
CA GLU A 125 4.96 -14.45 13.70
C GLU A 125 5.86 -13.21 13.57
N TYR A 126 5.56 -12.32 12.58
CA TYR A 126 6.33 -11.09 12.31
C TYR A 126 5.65 -9.83 12.83
N PHE A 127 4.49 -9.93 13.47
CA PHE A 127 3.69 -8.77 13.91
C PHE A 127 4.39 -7.93 15.00
N ASP A 128 5.42 -8.45 15.67
CA ASP A 128 6.26 -7.66 16.58
C ASP A 128 7.27 -6.75 15.86
N TYR A 129 7.41 -6.89 14.56
CA TYR A 129 8.43 -6.19 13.75
C TYR A 129 7.85 -5.23 12.74
N ILE A 130 6.51 -5.08 12.67
CA ILE A 130 5.82 -4.29 11.64
C ILE A 130 4.93 -3.21 12.24
N ASP A 131 4.71 -2.16 11.47
CA ASP A 131 3.78 -1.05 11.76
C ASP A 131 2.49 -1.18 10.94
N LEU A 132 2.52 -1.96 9.84
CA LEU A 132 1.39 -2.17 8.96
C LEU A 132 1.40 -3.58 8.35
N VAL A 133 0.21 -4.19 8.25
CA VAL A 133 -0.02 -5.36 7.40
C VAL A 133 -0.88 -4.96 6.21
N LEU A 134 -0.37 -5.22 4.99
CA LEU A 134 -1.10 -5.01 3.74
C LEU A 134 -1.77 -6.31 3.31
N VAL A 135 -3.08 -6.28 3.10
CA VAL A 135 -3.85 -7.39 2.54
C VAL A 135 -4.01 -7.20 1.03
N MET A 136 -3.43 -8.11 0.26
CA MET A 136 -3.65 -8.13 -1.19
C MET A 136 -5.03 -8.71 -1.50
N SER A 137 -5.87 -7.92 -2.14
CA SER A 137 -7.20 -8.34 -2.63
C SER A 137 -7.25 -8.58 -4.14
N VAL A 138 -6.07 -8.63 -4.76
CA VAL A 138 -5.82 -9.07 -6.14
C VAL A 138 -4.45 -9.76 -6.20
N ASN A 139 -4.15 -10.46 -7.28
CA ASN A 139 -2.78 -10.90 -7.52
C ASN A 139 -1.89 -9.67 -7.83
N PRO A 140 -0.73 -9.49 -7.14
CA PRO A 140 0.15 -8.35 -7.39
C PRO A 140 0.67 -8.33 -8.83
N GLY A 141 0.93 -7.11 -9.37
CA GLY A 141 1.56 -6.91 -10.67
C GLY A 141 0.79 -6.02 -11.65
N PHE A 142 -0.54 -5.92 -11.56
CA PHE A 142 -1.34 -5.09 -12.48
C PHE A 142 -2.46 -4.38 -11.73
N GLY A 143 -2.73 -3.13 -12.13
CA GLY A 143 -3.91 -2.39 -11.68
C GLY A 143 -5.20 -2.84 -12.36
N GLY A 144 -6.36 -2.36 -11.86
CA GLY A 144 -7.66 -2.54 -12.48
C GLY A 144 -8.29 -3.95 -12.38
N GLN A 145 -7.73 -4.84 -11.59
CA GLN A 145 -8.24 -6.19 -11.37
C GLN A 145 -9.53 -6.19 -10.54
N LYS A 146 -10.27 -7.31 -10.59
CA LYS A 146 -11.47 -7.51 -9.78
C LYS A 146 -11.08 -7.89 -8.35
N PHE A 147 -11.78 -7.30 -7.39
CA PHE A 147 -11.64 -7.62 -5.95
C PHE A 147 -11.88 -9.10 -5.66
N MET A 148 -11.01 -9.69 -4.86
CA MET A 148 -11.10 -11.08 -4.38
C MET A 148 -11.78 -11.12 -3.01
N GLU A 149 -13.01 -11.63 -2.94
CA GLU A 149 -13.81 -11.66 -1.72
C GLU A 149 -13.14 -12.43 -0.56
N GLU A 150 -12.33 -13.44 -0.88
CA GLU A 150 -11.60 -14.26 0.08
C GLU A 150 -10.61 -13.43 0.92
N SER A 151 -10.12 -12.30 0.40
CA SER A 151 -9.20 -11.39 1.11
C SER A 151 -9.82 -10.83 2.40
N LYS A 152 -11.15 -10.73 2.47
CA LYS A 152 -11.87 -10.32 3.68
C LYS A 152 -11.59 -11.24 4.89
N ASN A 153 -11.30 -12.52 4.65
CA ASN A 153 -10.95 -13.47 5.71
C ASN A 153 -9.59 -13.12 6.33
N SER A 154 -8.63 -12.67 5.50
CA SER A 154 -7.32 -12.22 5.97
C SER A 154 -7.43 -10.95 6.81
N VAL A 155 -8.27 -9.98 6.39
CA VAL A 155 -8.54 -8.77 7.18
C VAL A 155 -9.09 -9.13 8.55
N LYS A 156 -10.13 -9.99 8.59
CA LYS A 156 -10.74 -10.45 9.87
C LYS A 156 -9.73 -11.18 10.77
N LEU A 157 -8.89 -12.05 10.18
CA LEU A 157 -7.85 -12.75 10.93
C LEU A 157 -6.88 -11.77 11.59
N PHE A 158 -6.38 -10.79 10.82
CA PHE A 158 -5.42 -9.81 11.32
C PHE A 158 -6.04 -8.87 12.34
N ARG A 159 -7.27 -8.37 12.12
CA ARG A 159 -7.97 -7.51 13.08
C ARG A 159 -8.17 -8.22 14.41
N ASN A 160 -8.68 -9.46 14.39
CA ASN A 160 -8.86 -10.25 15.60
C ASN A 160 -7.53 -10.44 16.36
N TYR A 161 -6.45 -10.81 15.65
CA TYR A 161 -5.15 -11.00 16.27
C TYR A 161 -4.59 -9.70 16.88
N ILE A 162 -4.71 -8.58 16.17
CA ILE A 162 -4.26 -7.24 16.62
C ILE A 162 -5.01 -6.84 17.88
N ASP A 163 -6.33 -6.98 17.91
CA ASP A 163 -7.19 -6.58 19.02
C ASP A 163 -6.97 -7.46 20.26
N GLU A 164 -6.92 -8.79 20.09
CA GLU A 164 -6.66 -9.75 21.16
C GLU A 164 -5.28 -9.54 21.81
N ASN A 165 -4.26 -9.21 21.02
CA ASN A 165 -2.89 -9.00 21.48
C ASN A 165 -2.53 -7.54 21.74
N LYS A 166 -3.50 -6.60 21.59
CA LYS A 166 -3.34 -5.15 21.82
C LYS A 166 -2.14 -4.58 21.05
N LYS A 167 -1.97 -4.97 19.77
CA LYS A 167 -0.92 -4.48 18.90
C LYS A 167 -1.30 -3.14 18.28
N ASP A 168 -0.33 -2.27 18.08
CA ASP A 168 -0.47 -1.02 17.33
C ASP A 168 0.02 -1.25 15.90
N ILE A 169 -0.80 -1.96 15.11
CA ILE A 169 -0.53 -2.32 13.72
C ILE A 169 -1.71 -1.90 12.86
N LYS A 170 -1.45 -1.14 11.82
CA LYS A 170 -2.46 -0.74 10.83
C LYS A 170 -2.77 -1.90 9.88
N ILE A 171 -4.01 -1.98 9.42
CA ILE A 171 -4.42 -2.88 8.33
C ILE A 171 -4.73 -2.04 7.11
N GLN A 172 -3.98 -2.29 6.03
CA GLN A 172 -4.23 -1.72 4.71
C GLN A 172 -4.75 -2.80 3.76
N ILE A 173 -5.58 -2.43 2.78
CA ILE A 173 -6.02 -3.33 1.71
C ILE A 173 -5.71 -2.73 0.35
N ASP A 174 -5.24 -3.58 -0.59
CA ASP A 174 -4.91 -3.17 -1.96
C ASP A 174 -5.48 -4.14 -3.00
N GLY A 175 -6.22 -3.58 -3.95
CA GLY A 175 -6.66 -4.26 -5.14
C GLY A 175 -8.18 -4.27 -5.35
N GLY A 176 -8.61 -3.80 -6.52
CA GLY A 176 -9.99 -3.91 -6.97
C GLY A 176 -11.03 -3.10 -6.18
N ILE A 177 -10.59 -2.16 -5.34
CA ILE A 177 -11.47 -1.30 -4.56
C ILE A 177 -11.97 -0.13 -5.44
N LYS A 178 -13.27 0.14 -5.34
CA LYS A 178 -13.98 1.23 -6.01
C LYS A 178 -15.05 1.79 -5.10
N THR A 179 -15.62 2.94 -5.48
CA THR A 179 -16.72 3.58 -4.73
C THR A 179 -17.97 2.71 -4.61
N ASP A 180 -18.16 1.72 -5.47
CA ASP A 180 -19.31 0.81 -5.46
C ASP A 180 -19.15 -0.41 -4.54
N ASN A 181 -17.91 -0.69 -4.08
CA ASN A 181 -17.64 -1.85 -3.21
C ASN A 181 -16.90 -1.50 -1.91
N VAL A 182 -16.41 -0.27 -1.74
CA VAL A 182 -15.58 0.14 -0.61
C VAL A 182 -16.30 0.00 0.74
N GLU A 183 -17.60 0.30 0.82
CA GLU A 183 -18.37 0.17 2.05
C GLU A 183 -18.34 -1.28 2.59
N ASN A 184 -18.33 -2.29 1.70
CA ASN A 184 -18.27 -3.71 2.09
C ASN A 184 -16.95 -4.14 2.75
N VAL A 185 -15.89 -3.33 2.64
CA VAL A 185 -14.59 -3.62 3.28
C VAL A 185 -14.33 -2.71 4.48
N LEU A 186 -14.92 -1.52 4.53
CA LEU A 186 -14.79 -0.59 5.66
C LEU A 186 -15.27 -1.20 6.97
N GLU A 187 -16.36 -1.95 6.94
CA GLU A 187 -16.93 -2.66 8.11
C GLU A 187 -15.99 -3.68 8.75
N LEU A 188 -14.89 -4.05 8.06
CA LEU A 188 -13.92 -5.03 8.55
C LEU A 188 -12.86 -4.44 9.49
N GLY A 189 -12.88 -3.11 9.74
CA GLY A 189 -11.93 -2.44 10.62
C GLY A 189 -10.58 -2.18 9.96
N LEU A 190 -10.59 -1.68 8.72
CA LEU A 190 -9.41 -1.22 7.99
C LEU A 190 -8.97 0.16 8.46
N ASP A 191 -7.66 0.41 8.41
CA ASP A 191 -7.07 1.71 8.71
C ASP A 191 -6.73 2.49 7.43
N GLU A 192 -6.35 1.80 6.35
CA GLU A 192 -5.95 2.40 5.08
C GLU A 192 -6.49 1.61 3.89
N ILE A 193 -6.87 2.31 2.81
CA ILE A 193 -7.38 1.69 1.58
C ILE A 193 -6.62 2.23 0.37
N VAL A 194 -6.01 1.31 -0.38
CA VAL A 194 -5.35 1.63 -1.64
C VAL A 194 -6.38 1.62 -2.79
N VAL A 195 -6.38 2.69 -3.59
CA VAL A 195 -7.25 2.83 -4.76
C VAL A 195 -6.44 3.38 -5.93
N GLY A 196 -6.39 2.66 -7.04
CA GLY A 196 -5.67 3.09 -8.24
C GLY A 196 -6.61 3.74 -9.27
N SER A 197 -7.04 2.95 -10.24
CA SER A 197 -7.78 3.43 -11.43
C SER A 197 -9.11 4.11 -11.12
N ASP A 198 -9.76 3.80 -10.01
CA ASP A 198 -11.02 4.45 -9.63
C ASP A 198 -10.82 5.93 -9.26
N VAL A 199 -9.60 6.33 -8.85
CA VAL A 199 -9.22 7.73 -8.63
C VAL A 199 -8.67 8.35 -9.90
N PHE A 200 -7.61 7.77 -10.49
CA PHE A 200 -6.84 8.44 -11.54
C PHE A 200 -7.42 8.33 -12.97
N ALA A 201 -8.37 7.42 -13.23
CA ALA A 201 -9.06 7.34 -14.53
C ALA A 201 -10.30 8.23 -14.62
N LYS A 202 -10.57 9.07 -13.62
CA LYS A 202 -11.74 9.93 -13.50
C LYS A 202 -11.30 11.37 -13.17
N ASP A 203 -12.26 12.23 -12.79
CA ASP A 203 -11.94 13.50 -12.14
C ASP A 203 -11.35 13.24 -10.76
N ILE A 204 -10.04 13.42 -10.64
CA ILE A 204 -9.23 13.00 -9.47
C ILE A 204 -9.75 13.63 -8.18
N LYS A 205 -9.95 14.96 -8.20
CA LYS A 205 -10.40 15.71 -7.03
C LYS A 205 -11.77 15.25 -6.56
N SER A 206 -12.74 15.23 -7.47
CA SER A 206 -14.11 14.79 -7.18
C SER A 206 -14.16 13.35 -6.66
N GLN A 207 -13.27 12.48 -7.18
CA GLN A 207 -13.26 11.08 -6.77
C GLN A 207 -12.67 10.91 -5.35
N ILE A 208 -11.62 11.64 -5.00
CA ILE A 208 -11.07 11.66 -3.63
C ILE A 208 -12.12 12.19 -2.64
N GLU A 209 -12.80 13.28 -2.97
CA GLU A 209 -13.86 13.86 -2.13
C GLU A 209 -14.99 12.84 -1.88
N LYS A 210 -15.38 12.03 -2.88
CA LYS A 210 -16.37 10.96 -2.71
C LYS A 210 -15.91 9.90 -1.71
N TYR A 211 -14.63 9.45 -1.79
CA TYR A 211 -14.09 8.51 -0.81
C TYR A 211 -14.11 9.09 0.59
N HIS A 212 -13.72 10.35 0.77
CA HIS A 212 -13.76 11.01 2.07
C HIS A 212 -15.19 11.10 2.61
N GLU A 213 -16.19 11.40 1.77
CA GLU A 213 -17.60 11.41 2.20
C GLU A 213 -18.10 10.02 2.62
N ILE A 214 -17.64 8.96 1.93
CA ILE A 214 -17.97 7.59 2.34
C ILE A 214 -17.29 7.28 3.68
N PHE A 215 -16.01 7.60 3.87
CA PHE A 215 -15.24 7.27 5.07
C PHE A 215 -15.73 7.98 6.33
N LYS A 216 -16.36 9.16 6.21
CA LYS A 216 -16.98 9.88 7.35
C LYS A 216 -18.08 9.10 8.05
N LYS A 217 -18.64 8.07 7.42
CA LYS A 217 -19.71 7.24 7.98
C LYS A 217 -19.16 6.10 8.86
N TYR A 218 -17.86 5.84 8.78
CA TYR A 218 -17.13 4.78 9.46
C TYR A 218 -16.00 5.34 10.34
#